data_1e705c174d3f4ac04b41901686f529c1
#
_entry.id   1e705c174d3f4ac04b41901686f529c1
#
_cell.length_a   1.000
_cell.length_b   1.000
_cell.length_c   1.000
_cell.angle_alpha   90.00
_cell.angle_beta   90.00
_cell.angle_gamma   90.00
#
_symmetry.space_group_name_H-M   'P 1'
#
loop_
_entity.id
_entity.type
_entity.pdbx_description
1 polymer ?
#
loop_
_entity_poly.entity_id
_entity_poly.type
_entity_poly.pdbx_seq_one_letter_code
_entity_poly.pdbx_strand_id
1 'polypeptide(L)'
;MRRRVLLGVIWIVAAMALQAQAAEVHVNVNIGAPPPIVVRSAPTMVYLAEPGLYAAVGIPYDVYFVGGRYYYYRGNNWFWGPGYGGPWTHVEYRALPRGLRDYRVARLHEIREREYRVYRAPGPNHRVRYFVADYGPGPRDHGHRHNKH
;
A
#
# COMPACT_ATOMS: atom_id res chain seq x y z
N MET A 1 -59.03 -62.02 33.13
CA MET A 1 -57.70 -62.14 32.48
C MET A 1 -57.78 -61.43 31.12
N ARG A 2 -57.39 -60.20 31.02
CA ARG A 2 -57.18 -59.48 29.75
C ARG A 2 -56.02 -58.54 29.87
N ARG A 3 -54.88 -58.92 29.31
CA ARG A 3 -53.68 -58.13 29.24
C ARG A 3 -53.88 -57.03 28.18
N ARG A 4 -53.87 -55.79 28.57
CA ARG A 4 -53.86 -54.64 27.65
C ARG A 4 -52.41 -54.22 27.48
N VAL A 5 -51.86 -54.50 26.29
CA VAL A 5 -50.57 -54.03 25.86
C VAL A 5 -50.76 -52.61 25.34
N LEU A 6 -50.21 -51.63 26.04
CA LEU A 6 -50.15 -50.23 25.57
C LEU A 6 -48.89 -50.08 24.73
N LEU A 7 -49.10 -49.94 23.41
CA LEU A 7 -48.05 -49.55 22.47
C LEU A 7 -47.80 -48.03 22.59
N GLY A 8 -46.72 -47.65 23.20
CA GLY A 8 -46.23 -46.28 23.23
C GLY A 8 -45.58 -45.97 21.89
N VAL A 9 -46.20 -45.06 21.14
CA VAL A 9 -45.62 -44.50 19.90
C VAL A 9 -44.66 -43.38 20.32
N ILE A 10 -43.36 -43.61 20.22
CA ILE A 10 -42.32 -42.60 20.40
C ILE A 10 -42.21 -41.83 19.11
N TRP A 11 -42.67 -40.58 19.09
CA TRP A 11 -42.39 -39.65 18.01
C TRP A 11 -40.96 -39.09 18.19
N ILE A 12 -40.02 -39.58 17.35
CA ILE A 12 -38.70 -38.98 17.24
C ILE A 12 -38.85 -37.82 16.25
N VAL A 13 -38.90 -36.62 16.80
CA VAL A 13 -38.80 -35.40 15.96
C VAL A 13 -37.32 -35.21 15.65
N ALA A 14 -36.90 -35.62 14.47
CA ALA A 14 -35.59 -35.29 13.93
C ALA A 14 -35.58 -33.84 13.54
N ALA A 15 -35.05 -32.99 14.41
CA ALA A 15 -34.72 -31.59 14.08
C ALA A 15 -33.53 -31.58 13.13
N MET A 16 -33.81 -31.49 11.83
CA MET A 16 -32.77 -31.16 10.85
C MET A 16 -32.37 -29.70 11.04
N ALA A 17 -31.27 -29.47 11.76
CA ALA A 17 -30.58 -28.19 11.78
C ALA A 17 -29.99 -27.96 10.39
N LEU A 18 -30.66 -27.13 9.57
CA LEU A 18 -30.03 -26.54 8.38
C LEU A 18 -28.88 -25.67 8.87
N GLN A 19 -27.68 -26.19 8.80
CA GLN A 19 -26.49 -25.36 8.88
C GLN A 19 -26.41 -24.57 7.56
N ALA A 20 -26.86 -23.32 7.59
CA ALA A 20 -26.55 -22.36 6.56
C ALA A 20 -25.04 -22.11 6.64
N GLN A 21 -24.27 -22.86 5.86
CA GLN A 21 -22.90 -22.48 5.57
C GLN A 21 -22.98 -21.19 4.76
N ALA A 22 -22.72 -20.07 5.44
CA ALA A 22 -22.40 -18.84 4.77
C ALA A 22 -21.11 -19.13 4.00
N ALA A 23 -21.26 -19.42 2.70
CA ALA A 23 -20.13 -19.43 1.79
C ALA A 23 -19.60 -18.00 1.81
N GLU A 24 -18.47 -17.79 2.48
CA GLU A 24 -17.68 -16.58 2.31
C GLU A 24 -17.29 -16.54 0.83
N VAL A 25 -18.02 -15.74 0.08
CA VAL A 25 -17.66 -15.41 -1.29
C VAL A 25 -16.40 -14.54 -1.18
N HIS A 26 -15.25 -15.20 -1.16
CA HIS A 26 -14.00 -14.51 -1.41
C HIS A 26 -14.06 -14.02 -2.86
N VAL A 27 -14.53 -12.79 -3.05
CA VAL A 27 -14.39 -12.09 -4.32
C VAL A 27 -12.88 -11.85 -4.48
N ASN A 28 -12.22 -12.81 -5.09
CA ASN A 28 -10.84 -12.68 -5.51
C ASN A 28 -10.83 -11.71 -6.70
N VAL A 29 -10.89 -10.41 -6.38
CA VAL A 29 -10.70 -9.36 -7.38
C VAL A 29 -9.26 -9.54 -7.84
N ASN A 30 -9.08 -10.17 -8.99
CA ASN A 30 -7.79 -10.28 -9.65
C ASN A 30 -7.39 -8.86 -10.10
N ILE A 31 -6.84 -8.09 -9.18
CA ILE A 31 -6.27 -6.77 -9.45
C ILE A 31 -5.00 -7.06 -10.23
N GLY A 32 -5.09 -7.04 -11.55
CA GLY A 32 -3.93 -7.22 -12.43
C GLY A 32 -2.81 -6.26 -12.01
N ALA A 33 -1.56 -6.72 -12.09
CA ALA A 33 -0.42 -5.85 -11.87
C ALA A 33 -0.53 -4.63 -12.78
N PRO A 34 -0.30 -3.40 -12.30
CA PRO A 34 -0.34 -2.22 -13.13
C PRO A 34 0.76 -2.31 -14.19
N PRO A 35 0.57 -1.67 -15.36
CA PRO A 35 1.63 -1.60 -16.35
C PRO A 35 2.88 -0.97 -15.73
N PRO A 36 4.08 -1.34 -16.21
CA PRO A 36 5.33 -0.77 -15.71
C PRO A 36 5.34 0.75 -15.88
N ILE A 37 5.98 1.41 -14.93
CA ILE A 37 6.20 2.85 -15.02
C ILE A 37 7.29 3.11 -16.05
N VAL A 38 6.94 3.86 -17.08
CA VAL A 38 7.87 4.24 -18.14
C VAL A 38 8.21 5.72 -17.98
N VAL A 39 9.44 6.01 -17.62
CA VAL A 39 9.99 7.38 -17.53
C VAL A 39 11.26 7.50 -18.34
N ARG A 40 11.54 8.70 -18.87
CA ARG A 40 12.75 8.96 -19.69
C ARG A 40 14.04 8.98 -18.87
N SER A 41 13.91 9.29 -17.57
CA SER A 41 15.02 9.34 -16.63
C SER A 41 14.53 8.90 -15.24
N ALA A 42 15.47 8.47 -14.42
CA ALA A 42 15.18 8.12 -13.03
C ALA A 42 14.52 9.30 -12.29
N PRO A 43 13.41 9.08 -11.58
CA PRO A 43 12.72 10.16 -10.91
C PRO A 43 13.50 10.68 -9.69
N THR A 44 13.38 11.97 -9.43
CA THR A 44 13.82 12.54 -8.16
C THR A 44 12.81 12.20 -7.08
N MET A 45 13.31 11.70 -5.96
CA MET A 45 12.53 11.36 -4.77
C MET A 45 12.74 12.43 -3.72
N VAL A 46 11.70 13.20 -3.41
CA VAL A 46 11.74 14.30 -2.43
C VAL A 46 11.15 13.84 -1.10
N TYR A 47 11.82 14.16 -0.01
CA TYR A 47 11.36 13.78 1.33
C TYR A 47 10.18 14.64 1.79
N LEU A 48 9.11 13.95 2.16
CA LEU A 48 7.92 14.52 2.79
C LEU A 48 8.05 14.34 4.31
N ALA A 49 8.36 15.40 5.01
CA ALA A 49 8.68 15.33 6.45
C ALA A 49 7.46 14.89 7.29
N GLU A 50 6.27 15.38 6.96
CA GLU A 50 5.03 15.11 7.70
C GLU A 50 4.67 13.61 7.69
N PRO A 51 4.58 12.91 6.52
CA PRO A 51 4.34 11.47 6.47
C PRO A 51 5.62 10.62 6.69
N GLY A 52 6.80 11.20 6.70
CA GLY A 52 8.06 10.49 6.93
C GLY A 52 8.50 9.55 5.80
N LEU A 53 8.26 9.95 4.55
CA LEU A 53 8.57 9.14 3.37
C LEU A 53 9.08 10.02 2.21
N TYR A 54 9.55 9.38 1.14
CA TYR A 54 9.90 10.09 -0.10
C TYR A 54 8.80 9.91 -1.15
N ALA A 55 8.60 10.93 -1.98
CA ALA A 55 7.68 10.89 -3.11
C ALA A 55 8.41 11.26 -4.41
N ALA A 56 8.10 10.57 -5.48
CA ALA A 56 8.58 10.89 -6.81
C ALA A 56 8.00 12.23 -7.29
N VAL A 57 8.84 13.07 -7.87
CA VAL A 57 8.46 14.36 -8.42
C VAL A 57 8.89 14.49 -9.88
N GLY A 58 8.21 15.36 -10.63
CA GLY A 58 8.50 15.57 -12.04
C GLY A 58 8.03 14.44 -12.97
N ILE A 59 7.27 13.49 -12.45
CA ILE A 59 6.66 12.39 -13.23
C ILE A 59 5.16 12.30 -12.95
N PRO A 60 4.33 11.81 -13.89
CA PRO A 60 2.87 11.72 -13.73
C PRO A 60 2.43 10.46 -12.99
N TYR A 61 3.24 9.97 -12.06
CA TYR A 61 2.98 8.74 -11.32
C TYR A 61 3.07 8.99 -9.83
N ASP A 62 2.17 8.36 -9.08
CA ASP A 62 2.14 8.43 -7.62
C ASP A 62 3.03 7.33 -7.03
N VAL A 63 4.33 7.58 -7.04
CA VAL A 63 5.34 6.67 -6.51
C VAL A 63 5.94 7.23 -5.25
N TYR A 64 5.99 6.40 -4.23
CA TYR A 64 6.51 6.72 -2.91
C TYR A 64 7.59 5.72 -2.51
N PHE A 65 8.52 6.14 -1.66
CA PHE A 65 9.56 5.27 -1.12
C PHE A 65 9.61 5.40 0.40
N VAL A 66 9.48 4.26 1.09
CA VAL A 66 9.51 4.16 2.54
C VAL A 66 9.96 2.76 2.97
N GLY A 67 10.78 2.68 4.00
CA GLY A 67 11.23 1.39 4.54
C GLY A 67 11.99 0.52 3.53
N GLY A 68 12.73 1.13 2.60
CA GLY A 68 13.51 0.41 1.58
C GLY A 68 12.69 -0.18 0.43
N ARG A 69 11.43 0.24 0.27
CA ARG A 69 10.52 -0.27 -0.77
C ARG A 69 9.82 0.87 -1.49
N TYR A 70 9.51 0.64 -2.78
CA TYR A 70 8.69 1.54 -3.57
C TYR A 70 7.22 1.13 -3.46
N TYR A 71 6.35 2.12 -3.40
CA TYR A 71 4.90 1.97 -3.39
C TYR A 71 4.32 2.81 -4.52
N TYR A 72 3.39 2.23 -5.26
CA TYR A 72 2.72 2.87 -6.37
C TYR A 72 1.22 2.88 -6.14
N TYR A 73 0.62 4.05 -6.25
CA TYR A 73 -0.83 4.20 -6.18
C TYR A 73 -1.40 4.41 -7.57
N ARG A 74 -2.33 3.55 -7.96
CA ARG A 74 -3.03 3.65 -9.24
C ARG A 74 -4.40 2.99 -9.18
N GLY A 75 -5.43 3.64 -9.81
CA GLY A 75 -6.77 3.07 -9.91
C GLY A 75 -7.36 2.69 -8.56
N ASN A 76 -7.14 3.51 -7.54
CA ASN A 76 -7.59 3.29 -6.16
C ASN A 76 -6.94 2.09 -5.44
N ASN A 77 -5.87 1.54 -6.01
CA ASN A 77 -5.13 0.41 -5.46
C ASN A 77 -3.69 0.79 -5.16
N TRP A 78 -3.12 0.11 -4.17
CA TRP A 78 -1.73 0.22 -3.82
C TRP A 78 -0.96 -1.00 -4.29
N PHE A 79 0.25 -0.75 -4.74
CA PHE A 79 1.20 -1.78 -5.16
C PHE A 79 2.55 -1.50 -4.53
N TRP A 80 3.35 -2.54 -4.28
CA TRP A 80 4.73 -2.38 -3.86
C TRP A 80 5.69 -3.06 -4.85
N GLY A 81 6.93 -2.60 -4.90
CA GLY A 81 7.97 -3.17 -5.75
C GLY A 81 9.36 -2.91 -5.21
N PRO A 82 10.37 -3.69 -5.66
CA PRO A 82 11.77 -3.50 -5.27
C PRO A 82 12.39 -2.26 -5.93
N GLY A 83 11.85 -1.81 -7.04
CA GLY A 83 12.31 -0.63 -7.78
C GLY A 83 11.14 0.25 -8.21
N TYR A 84 11.41 1.49 -8.58
CA TYR A 84 10.39 2.44 -9.00
C TYR A 84 9.70 2.08 -10.34
N GLY A 85 10.30 1.23 -11.15
CA GLY A 85 9.71 0.69 -12.38
C GLY A 85 8.94 -0.60 -12.20
N GLY A 86 8.95 -1.20 -11.00
CA GLY A 86 8.37 -2.52 -10.73
C GLY A 86 9.42 -3.65 -10.72
N PRO A 87 9.04 -4.90 -10.77
CA PRO A 87 7.66 -5.39 -10.87
C PRO A 87 6.79 -5.01 -9.66
N TRP A 88 5.47 -4.85 -9.93
CA TRP A 88 4.52 -4.37 -8.95
C TRP A 88 3.66 -5.51 -8.42
N THR A 89 3.52 -5.60 -7.10
CA THR A 89 2.64 -6.54 -6.40
C THR A 89 1.58 -5.76 -5.63
N HIS A 90 0.32 -6.18 -5.75
CA HIS A 90 -0.77 -5.56 -4.99
C HIS A 90 -0.52 -5.67 -3.50
N VAL A 91 -0.86 -4.61 -2.77
CA VAL A 91 -0.79 -4.55 -1.31
C VAL A 91 -2.10 -4.06 -0.72
N GLU A 92 -2.58 -4.80 0.26
CA GLU A 92 -3.76 -4.42 1.03
C GLU A 92 -3.51 -3.13 1.81
N TYR A 93 -4.53 -2.28 1.91
CA TYR A 93 -4.44 -1.00 2.63
C TYR A 93 -3.90 -1.15 4.06
N ARG A 94 -4.30 -2.21 4.76
CA ARG A 94 -3.86 -2.49 6.15
C ARG A 94 -2.39 -2.84 6.26
N ALA A 95 -1.79 -3.35 5.19
CA ALA A 95 -0.38 -3.72 5.13
C ALA A 95 0.54 -2.55 4.71
N LEU A 96 -0.03 -1.39 4.38
CA LEU A 96 0.74 -0.19 4.05
C LEU A 96 1.52 0.32 5.27
N PRO A 97 2.72 0.88 5.06
CA PRO A 97 3.41 1.67 6.07
C PRO A 97 2.54 2.83 6.58
N ARG A 98 2.70 3.21 7.84
CA ARG A 98 1.92 4.28 8.47
C ARG A 98 1.93 5.58 7.66
N GLY A 99 3.08 6.00 7.16
CA GLY A 99 3.21 7.21 6.35
C GLY A 99 2.36 7.22 5.07
N LEU A 100 1.95 6.06 4.56
CA LEU A 100 1.01 5.95 3.43
C LEU A 100 -0.42 5.70 3.90
N ARG A 101 -0.60 4.91 4.95
CA ARG A 101 -1.92 4.52 5.45
C ARG A 101 -2.64 5.65 6.19
N ASP A 102 -1.91 6.44 6.97
CA ASP A 102 -2.48 7.46 7.83
C ASP A 102 -2.82 8.76 7.07
N TYR A 103 -2.45 8.85 5.78
CA TYR A 103 -2.70 9.99 4.92
C TYR A 103 -3.57 9.63 3.72
N ARG A 104 -4.55 10.46 3.42
CA ARG A 104 -5.27 10.37 2.14
C ARG A 104 -4.33 10.72 0.99
N VAL A 105 -4.47 10.06 -0.15
CA VAL A 105 -3.62 10.31 -1.32
C VAL A 105 -3.64 11.79 -1.76
N ALA A 106 -4.80 12.44 -1.71
CA ALA A 106 -4.91 13.87 -1.99
C ALA A 106 -3.99 14.72 -1.08
N ARG A 107 -3.91 14.36 0.21
CA ARG A 107 -3.02 15.05 1.16
C ARG A 107 -1.55 14.78 0.85
N LEU A 108 -1.21 13.56 0.48
CA LEU A 108 0.16 13.24 0.02
C LEU A 108 0.54 14.07 -1.22
N HIS A 109 -0.39 14.29 -2.15
CA HIS A 109 -0.18 15.15 -3.32
C HIS A 109 0.09 16.61 -2.90
N GLU A 110 -0.71 17.17 -2.02
CA GLU A 110 -0.52 18.54 -1.52
C GLU A 110 0.87 18.74 -0.89
N ILE A 111 1.26 17.79 -0.01
CA ILE A 111 2.57 17.83 0.66
C ILE A 111 3.67 17.69 -0.40
N ARG A 112 3.55 16.73 -1.34
CA ARG A 112 4.51 16.52 -2.42
C ARG A 112 4.71 17.78 -3.26
N GLU A 113 3.65 18.43 -3.70
CA GLU A 113 3.73 19.65 -4.51
C GLU A 113 4.35 20.82 -3.73
N ARG A 114 4.09 20.91 -2.44
CA ARG A 114 4.74 21.92 -1.58
C ARG A 114 6.24 21.68 -1.52
N GLU A 115 6.67 20.47 -1.18
CA GLU A 115 8.10 20.12 -1.06
C GLU A 115 8.82 20.19 -2.42
N TYR A 116 8.13 19.86 -3.52
CA TYR A 116 8.68 19.98 -4.86
C TYR A 116 8.93 21.45 -5.27
N ARG A 117 8.04 22.37 -4.91
CA ARG A 117 8.29 23.80 -5.14
C ARG A 117 9.53 24.28 -4.38
N VAL A 118 9.70 23.85 -3.13
CA VAL A 118 10.88 24.19 -2.33
C VAL A 118 12.15 23.56 -2.94
N TYR A 119 12.07 22.32 -3.38
CA TYR A 119 13.18 21.65 -4.07
C TYR A 119 13.65 22.42 -5.31
N ARG A 120 12.70 22.92 -6.13
CA ARG A 120 13.01 23.67 -7.36
C ARG A 120 13.52 25.09 -7.11
N ALA A 121 13.12 25.72 -6.04
CA ALA A 121 13.50 27.07 -5.67
C ALA A 121 13.81 27.13 -4.14
N PRO A 122 14.95 26.57 -3.72
CA PRO A 122 15.31 26.51 -2.32
C PRO A 122 15.57 27.92 -1.77
N GLY A 123 14.87 28.28 -0.69
CA GLY A 123 15.16 29.47 0.07
C GLY A 123 16.44 29.32 0.89
N PRO A 124 17.00 30.42 1.43
CA PRO A 124 18.29 30.40 2.13
C PRO A 124 18.30 29.49 3.37
N ASN A 125 17.15 29.25 3.98
CA ASN A 125 17.00 28.45 5.20
C ASN A 125 16.21 27.15 5.02
N HIS A 126 15.88 26.78 3.79
CA HIS A 126 15.08 25.60 3.53
C HIS A 126 15.78 24.64 2.60
N ARG A 127 16.20 23.48 3.13
CA ARG A 127 16.80 22.38 2.36
C ARG A 127 15.90 21.18 2.40
N VAL A 128 15.48 20.74 1.23
CA VAL A 128 14.70 19.51 1.08
C VAL A 128 15.67 18.33 0.92
N ARG A 129 15.45 17.27 1.67
CA ARG A 129 16.18 16.01 1.45
C ARG A 129 15.62 15.35 0.19
N TYR A 130 16.51 14.86 -0.66
CA TYR A 130 16.13 14.15 -1.88
C TYR A 130 17.20 13.15 -2.30
N PHE A 131 16.83 12.22 -3.14
CA PHE A 131 17.75 11.37 -3.91
C PHE A 131 17.18 11.11 -5.30
N VAL A 132 18.03 10.68 -6.23
CA VAL A 132 17.60 10.19 -7.54
C VAL A 132 17.38 8.69 -7.42
N ALA A 133 16.18 8.23 -7.80
CA ALA A 133 15.87 6.81 -7.72
C ALA A 133 16.78 6.01 -8.65
N ASP A 134 17.23 4.85 -8.19
CA ASP A 134 17.96 3.90 -9.00
C ASP A 134 17.02 2.75 -9.43
N TYR A 135 17.32 2.07 -10.55
CA TYR A 135 16.55 0.90 -10.99
C TYR A 135 16.65 -0.28 -10.03
N GLY A 136 17.66 -0.28 -9.16
CA GLY A 136 17.85 -1.26 -8.11
C GLY A 136 17.00 -1.03 -6.86
N PRO A 137 17.15 -1.88 -5.84
CA PRO A 137 16.60 -1.61 -4.52
C PRO A 137 17.14 -0.26 -4.03
N GLY A 138 16.21 0.63 -3.66
CA GLY A 138 16.52 2.00 -3.28
C GLY A 138 17.69 2.12 -2.29
N PRO A 139 18.28 3.32 -2.15
CA PRO A 139 19.44 3.51 -1.31
C PRO A 139 19.17 2.98 0.09
N ARG A 140 20.03 2.09 0.55
CA ARG A 140 20.11 1.75 1.96
C ARG A 140 20.48 3.03 2.67
N ASP A 141 19.76 3.37 3.72
CA ASP A 141 19.99 4.58 4.53
C ASP A 141 21.41 4.53 5.12
N HIS A 142 22.35 4.96 4.31
CA HIS A 142 23.71 5.24 4.76
C HIS A 142 23.65 6.64 5.34
N GLY A 143 23.47 6.70 6.66
CA GLY A 143 23.47 7.94 7.41
C GLY A 143 24.55 8.89 6.89
N HIS A 144 24.14 10.10 6.59
CA HIS A 144 24.99 11.18 6.11
C HIS A 144 26.26 11.30 6.95
N ARG A 145 27.36 10.78 6.46
CA ARG A 145 28.68 11.28 6.88
C ARG A 145 28.81 12.68 6.30
N HIS A 146 28.62 13.66 7.16
CA HIS A 146 29.12 15.01 6.91
C HIS A 146 30.63 14.91 6.65
N ASN A 147 31.02 15.07 5.39
CA ASN A 147 32.39 15.42 5.09
C ASN A 147 32.56 16.92 5.37
N LYS A 148 33.14 17.24 6.52
CA LYS A 148 33.71 18.57 6.80
C LYS A 148 35.02 18.65 6.03
N HIS A 149 35.08 19.53 5.08
CA HIS A 149 36.30 20.21 4.64
C HIS A 149 35.99 21.68 4.45
#